data_e2eb37bc485ec3fd975d170d7c3b494f
#
_entry.id   e2eb37bc485ec3fd975d170d7c3b494f
#
_cell.length_a   1.000
_cell.length_b   1.000
_cell.length_c   1.000
_cell.angle_alpha   90.00
_cell.angle_beta   90.00
_cell.angle_gamma   90.00
#
_symmetry.space_group_name_H-M   'P 1'
#
loop_
_entity.id
_entity.type
_entity.pdbx_description
1 polymer ?
#
loop_
_entity_poly.entity_id
_entity_poly.type
_entity_poly.pdbx_seq_one_letter_code
_entity_poly.pdbx_strand_id
1 'polypeptide(L)'
;MKKLLCVLACAFFAVTTWAQQALFGGNQIVSPEVNADGTVTFRLYAPKAVKVEVTGDFLPTVKVSTPMGEFDQPGVAPLTEGKDGIWTYTTTSLAPELYSYTFKVDGMTYLDPSNIYMCRDIATYTNIFIVEKEKGDKGDLYSTSWKCF
;
A
#
# COMPACT_ATOMS: atom_id res chain seq x y z
N MET A 1 43.39 -4.85 -35.64
CA MET A 1 43.20 -4.10 -34.40
C MET A 1 41.80 -3.41 -34.32
N LYS A 2 41.35 -2.67 -35.35
CA LYS A 2 40.04 -1.96 -35.33
C LYS A 2 38.84 -2.91 -35.14
N LYS A 3 38.83 -4.11 -35.80
CA LYS A 3 37.75 -5.10 -35.69
C LYS A 3 37.66 -5.74 -34.30
N LEU A 4 38.80 -5.92 -33.62
CA LEU A 4 38.86 -6.47 -32.26
C LEU A 4 38.32 -5.45 -31.23
N LEU A 5 38.60 -4.17 -31.47
CA LEU A 5 38.10 -3.06 -30.60
C LEU A 5 36.57 -2.94 -30.69
N CYS A 6 35.99 -3.12 -31.89
CA CYS A 6 34.50 -3.08 -32.05
C CYS A 6 33.82 -4.25 -31.33
N VAL A 7 34.41 -5.47 -31.39
CA VAL A 7 33.84 -6.64 -30.70
C VAL A 7 33.90 -6.48 -29.19
N LEU A 8 34.99 -5.93 -28.66
CA LEU A 8 35.12 -5.61 -27.22
C LEU A 8 34.14 -4.52 -26.78
N ALA A 9 33.90 -3.48 -27.58
CA ALA A 9 32.92 -2.43 -27.29
C ALA A 9 31.51 -2.99 -27.30
N CYS A 10 31.14 -3.84 -28.27
CA CYS A 10 29.80 -4.47 -28.27
C CYS A 10 29.59 -5.45 -27.11
N ALA A 11 30.61 -6.17 -26.67
CA ALA A 11 30.52 -7.03 -25.49
C ALA A 11 30.29 -6.22 -24.18
N PHE A 12 30.87 -5.03 -24.07
CA PHE A 12 30.65 -4.13 -22.90
C PHE A 12 29.22 -3.59 -22.84
N PHE A 13 28.58 -3.29 -23.98
CA PHE A 13 27.19 -2.85 -24.02
C PHE A 13 26.19 -3.97 -23.70
N ALA A 14 26.51 -5.23 -23.97
CA ALA A 14 25.61 -6.35 -23.70
C ALA A 14 25.46 -6.66 -22.20
N VAL A 15 26.44 -6.35 -21.34
CA VAL A 15 26.36 -6.60 -19.88
C VAL A 15 25.51 -5.54 -19.16
N THR A 16 25.29 -4.36 -19.74
CA THR A 16 24.52 -3.29 -19.09
C THR A 16 23.01 -3.50 -19.19
N THR A 17 22.52 -4.31 -20.15
CA THR A 17 21.08 -4.56 -20.32
C THR A 17 20.48 -5.49 -19.26
N TRP A 18 21.29 -6.31 -18.62
CA TRP A 18 20.82 -7.24 -17.56
C TRP A 18 20.52 -6.52 -16.24
N ALA A 19 21.21 -5.39 -15.97
CA ALA A 19 20.99 -4.62 -14.76
C ALA A 19 19.61 -3.93 -14.72
N GLN A 20 19.06 -3.59 -15.88
CA GLN A 20 17.74 -2.96 -15.97
C GLN A 20 16.59 -3.96 -15.79
N GLN A 21 16.76 -5.22 -16.19
CA GLN A 21 15.75 -6.27 -15.97
C GLN A 21 15.62 -6.66 -14.49
N ALA A 22 16.67 -6.54 -13.70
CA ALA A 22 16.62 -6.85 -12.26
C ALA A 22 15.74 -5.87 -11.47
N LEU A 23 15.54 -4.65 -11.98
CA LEU A 23 14.63 -3.65 -11.37
C LEU A 23 13.14 -4.00 -11.54
N PHE A 24 12.80 -4.83 -12.54
CA PHE A 24 11.41 -5.22 -12.85
C PHE A 24 11.10 -6.68 -12.49
N GLY A 25 12.08 -7.45 -12.02
CA GLY A 25 11.95 -8.89 -11.75
C GLY A 25 11.72 -9.28 -10.30
N GLY A 26 11.57 -8.32 -9.39
CA GLY A 26 11.17 -8.59 -8.01
C GLY A 26 9.71 -9.01 -7.93
N ASN A 27 9.35 -9.92 -7.03
CA ASN A 27 7.97 -10.21 -6.68
C ASN A 27 7.28 -8.90 -6.29
N GLN A 28 6.48 -8.33 -7.18
CA GLN A 28 5.71 -7.12 -6.84
C GLN A 28 4.69 -7.50 -5.77
N ILE A 29 4.82 -6.87 -4.62
CA ILE A 29 3.81 -6.97 -3.57
C ILE A 29 2.62 -6.14 -4.03
N VAL A 30 1.48 -6.79 -4.16
CA VAL A 30 0.20 -6.11 -4.43
C VAL A 30 -0.41 -5.73 -3.08
N SER A 31 -0.55 -4.45 -2.83
CA SER A 31 -1.18 -3.89 -1.63
C SER A 31 -1.75 -2.49 -1.94
N PRO A 32 -3.00 -2.21 -1.57
CA PRO A 32 -4.01 -3.16 -1.16
C PRO A 32 -4.51 -4.01 -2.34
N GLU A 33 -4.91 -5.24 -2.08
CA GLU A 33 -5.60 -6.09 -3.05
C GLU A 33 -7.07 -6.18 -2.68
N VAL A 34 -7.93 -5.63 -3.54
CA VAL A 34 -9.39 -5.74 -3.37
C VAL A 34 -9.85 -7.05 -4.00
N ASN A 35 -10.38 -7.94 -3.17
CA ASN A 35 -10.83 -9.25 -3.59
C ASN A 35 -12.27 -9.20 -4.14
N ALA A 36 -12.65 -10.20 -4.92
CA ALA A 36 -13.97 -10.28 -5.54
C ALA A 36 -15.14 -10.39 -4.53
N ASP A 37 -14.86 -10.83 -3.31
CA ASP A 37 -15.82 -10.94 -2.20
C ASP A 37 -15.95 -9.65 -1.37
N GLY A 38 -15.28 -8.58 -1.80
CA GLY A 38 -15.27 -7.30 -1.10
C GLY A 38 -14.29 -7.23 0.08
N THR A 39 -13.55 -8.31 0.38
CA THR A 39 -12.46 -8.24 1.36
C THR A 39 -11.27 -7.52 0.75
N VAL A 40 -10.41 -6.94 1.60
CA VAL A 40 -9.21 -6.23 1.15
C VAL A 40 -8.00 -6.78 1.89
N THR A 41 -6.99 -7.18 1.12
CA THR A 41 -5.74 -7.72 1.66
C THR A 41 -4.62 -6.69 1.56
N PHE A 42 -4.10 -6.30 2.71
CA PHE A 42 -2.94 -5.44 2.85
C PHE A 42 -1.68 -6.27 3.04
N ARG A 43 -0.59 -5.89 2.38
CA ARG A 43 0.72 -6.54 2.49
C ARG A 43 1.82 -5.52 2.59
N LEU A 44 2.75 -5.72 3.52
CA LEU A 44 3.92 -4.88 3.68
C LEU A 44 5.17 -5.72 3.86
N TYR A 45 6.20 -5.45 3.08
CA TYR A 45 7.52 -6.05 3.29
C TYR A 45 8.27 -5.29 4.39
N ALA A 46 8.43 -5.91 5.54
CA ALA A 46 9.10 -5.33 6.70
C ALA A 46 9.84 -6.41 7.50
N PRO A 47 10.91 -7.01 6.95
CA PRO A 47 11.54 -8.21 7.51
C PRO A 47 12.28 -7.98 8.83
N LYS A 48 12.44 -6.75 9.27
CA LYS A 48 13.09 -6.37 10.54
C LYS A 48 12.12 -5.74 11.54
N ALA A 49 10.85 -5.61 11.17
CA ALA A 49 9.84 -5.04 12.06
C ALA A 49 9.49 -6.04 13.17
N VAL A 50 9.26 -5.53 14.36
CA VAL A 50 8.75 -6.30 15.50
C VAL A 50 7.23 -6.29 15.50
N LYS A 51 6.61 -5.22 15.00
CA LYS A 51 5.17 -5.05 14.97
C LYS A 51 4.76 -4.25 13.75
N VAL A 52 3.80 -4.78 12.99
CA VAL A 52 3.18 -4.08 11.86
C VAL A 52 1.68 -4.04 12.06
N GLU A 53 1.09 -2.87 11.88
CA GLU A 53 -0.34 -2.62 12.01
C GLU A 53 -0.81 -1.79 10.83
N VAL A 54 -2.10 -1.90 10.49
CA VAL A 54 -2.80 -1.02 9.58
C VAL A 54 -3.85 -0.21 10.35
N THR A 55 -4.00 1.06 10.02
CA THR A 55 -5.06 1.92 10.51
C THR A 55 -5.76 2.58 9.34
N GLY A 56 -7.06 2.75 9.41
CA GLY A 56 -7.85 3.34 8.35
C GLY A 56 -9.32 3.46 8.72
N ASP A 57 -10.06 4.20 7.91
CA ASP A 57 -11.48 4.49 8.14
C ASP A 57 -12.41 3.29 7.91
N PHE A 58 -11.90 2.19 7.37
CA PHE A 58 -12.60 0.90 7.27
C PHE A 58 -12.61 0.10 8.59
N LEU A 59 -11.83 0.53 9.60
CA LEU A 59 -11.81 -0.09 10.91
C LEU A 59 -12.77 0.63 11.86
N PRO A 60 -13.35 -0.08 12.85
CA PRO A 60 -14.16 0.55 13.88
C PRO A 60 -13.40 1.66 14.58
N THR A 61 -14.08 2.78 14.82
CA THR A 61 -13.50 3.90 15.56
C THR A 61 -13.30 3.55 17.04
N VAL A 62 -12.21 4.06 17.60
CA VAL A 62 -11.90 3.97 19.03
C VAL A 62 -11.86 5.36 19.63
N LYS A 63 -12.42 5.51 20.83
CA LYS A 63 -12.35 6.77 21.58
C LYS A 63 -11.01 6.89 22.28
N VAL A 64 -10.31 7.99 22.02
CA VAL A 64 -9.03 8.29 22.65
C VAL A 64 -9.21 9.55 23.51
N SER A 65 -8.97 9.41 24.81
CA SER A 65 -8.99 10.55 25.75
C SER A 65 -7.67 11.30 25.69
N THR A 66 -7.74 12.59 25.46
CA THR A 66 -6.61 13.51 25.50
C THR A 66 -6.87 14.64 26.50
N PRO A 67 -5.86 15.42 26.88
CA PRO A 67 -6.06 16.61 27.72
C PRO A 67 -7.03 17.66 27.14
N MET A 68 -7.28 17.57 25.81
CA MET A 68 -8.18 18.47 25.07
C MET A 68 -9.60 17.89 24.90
N GLY A 69 -9.86 16.66 25.40
CA GLY A 69 -11.14 15.98 25.29
C GLY A 69 -11.03 14.58 24.68
N GLU A 70 -12.18 13.96 24.44
CA GLU A 70 -12.28 12.68 23.76
C GLU A 70 -12.44 12.90 22.25
N PHE A 71 -11.66 12.13 21.49
CA PHE A 71 -11.70 12.14 20.02
C PHE A 71 -11.88 10.72 19.51
N ASP A 72 -12.68 10.60 18.45
CA ASP A 72 -12.81 9.36 17.70
C ASP A 72 -11.62 9.23 16.75
N GLN A 73 -10.90 8.11 16.84
CA GLN A 73 -9.81 7.78 15.93
C GLN A 73 -10.09 6.45 15.22
N PRO A 74 -9.64 6.26 13.98
CA PRO A 74 -9.70 4.96 13.33
C PRO A 74 -9.02 3.89 14.19
N GLY A 75 -9.61 2.72 14.23
CA GLY A 75 -9.03 1.57 14.90
C GLY A 75 -7.70 1.15 14.27
N VAL A 76 -7.06 0.21 14.91
CA VAL A 76 -5.78 -0.35 14.47
C VAL A 76 -5.92 -1.86 14.42
N ALA A 77 -5.51 -2.49 13.33
CA ALA A 77 -5.50 -3.93 13.14
C ALA A 77 -4.07 -4.43 12.97
N PRO A 78 -3.64 -5.45 13.74
CA PRO A 78 -2.31 -6.04 13.60
C PRO A 78 -2.22 -6.86 12.31
N LEU A 79 -1.09 -6.77 11.62
CA LEU A 79 -0.72 -7.68 10.55
C LEU A 79 -0.02 -8.91 11.13
N THR A 80 -0.14 -10.02 10.42
CA THR A 80 0.55 -11.27 10.75
C THR A 80 1.79 -11.41 9.88
N GLU A 81 2.94 -11.67 10.50
CA GLU A 81 4.18 -11.95 9.78
C GLU A 81 4.06 -13.28 9.03
N GLY A 82 4.30 -13.22 7.74
CA GLY A 82 4.38 -14.38 6.86
C GLY A 82 5.82 -14.80 6.61
N LYS A 83 6.00 -15.69 5.64
CA LYS A 83 7.32 -16.08 5.15
C LYS A 83 7.96 -14.90 4.44
N ASP A 84 9.27 -14.84 4.44
CA ASP A 84 10.08 -13.84 3.71
C ASP A 84 9.88 -12.38 4.18
N GLY A 85 9.41 -12.18 5.42
CA GLY A 85 9.26 -10.84 6.00
C GLY A 85 8.10 -10.02 5.44
N ILE A 86 7.12 -10.68 4.81
CA ILE A 86 5.88 -10.05 4.34
C ILE A 86 4.82 -10.15 5.43
N TRP A 87 4.34 -9.01 5.86
CA TRP A 87 3.24 -8.88 6.83
C TRP A 87 1.92 -8.76 6.08
N THR A 88 0.88 -9.44 6.56
CA THR A 88 -0.42 -9.52 5.87
C THR A 88 -1.58 -9.33 6.83
N TYR A 89 -2.60 -8.58 6.40
CA TYR A 89 -3.90 -8.44 7.04
C TYR A 89 -5.00 -8.45 5.97
N THR A 90 -6.07 -9.19 6.22
CA THR A 90 -7.25 -9.20 5.34
C THR A 90 -8.47 -8.76 6.14
N THR A 91 -9.23 -7.80 5.61
CA THR A 91 -10.45 -7.28 6.23
C THR A 91 -11.60 -8.30 6.11
N THR A 92 -12.69 -8.06 6.84
CA THR A 92 -14.00 -8.56 6.45
C THR A 92 -14.45 -7.87 5.15
N SER A 93 -15.53 -8.34 4.53
CA SER A 93 -16.11 -7.67 3.35
C SER A 93 -16.48 -6.23 3.70
N LEU A 94 -15.99 -5.30 2.91
CA LEU A 94 -16.23 -3.86 3.05
C LEU A 94 -17.35 -3.40 2.12
N ALA A 95 -18.05 -2.35 2.51
CA ALA A 95 -19.02 -1.70 1.63
C ALA A 95 -18.32 -1.02 0.45
N PRO A 96 -18.99 -0.88 -0.70
CA PRO A 96 -18.45 -0.12 -1.82
C PRO A 96 -18.25 1.36 -1.44
N GLU A 97 -17.01 1.76 -1.26
CA GLU A 97 -16.64 3.13 -0.87
C GLU A 97 -15.16 3.40 -1.15
N LEU A 98 -14.77 4.69 -1.06
CA LEU A 98 -13.39 5.15 -1.00
C LEU A 98 -12.91 5.11 0.45
N TYR A 99 -11.82 4.40 0.68
CA TYR A 99 -11.21 4.25 2.00
C TYR A 99 -9.80 4.83 2.02
N SER A 100 -9.41 5.34 3.20
CA SER A 100 -8.06 5.80 3.49
C SER A 100 -7.37 4.93 4.53
N TYR A 101 -6.04 4.81 4.45
CA TYR A 101 -5.25 4.03 5.39
C TYR A 101 -3.79 4.45 5.46
N THR A 102 -3.12 4.02 6.52
CA THR A 102 -1.66 4.03 6.67
C THR A 102 -1.21 2.78 7.41
N PHE A 103 0.05 2.42 7.27
CA PHE A 103 0.68 1.42 8.11
C PHE A 103 1.30 2.06 9.36
N LYS A 104 1.41 1.28 10.42
CA LYS A 104 2.25 1.57 11.59
C LYS A 104 3.27 0.45 11.73
N VAL A 105 4.55 0.80 11.63
CA VAL A 105 5.66 -0.13 11.79
C VAL A 105 6.43 0.29 13.04
N ASP A 106 6.46 -0.56 14.04
CA ASP A 106 7.08 -0.31 15.35
C ASP A 106 6.66 1.04 15.97
N GLY A 107 5.37 1.41 15.76
CA GLY A 107 4.77 2.65 16.26
C GLY A 107 4.93 3.87 15.37
N MET A 108 5.69 3.79 14.28
CA MET A 108 5.86 4.88 13.31
C MET A 108 4.87 4.73 12.15
N THR A 109 4.31 5.85 11.69
CA THR A 109 3.38 5.87 10.55
C THR A 109 4.15 5.81 9.23
N TYR A 110 3.73 4.91 8.34
CA TYR A 110 4.29 4.73 7.00
C TYR A 110 3.18 4.71 5.95
N LEU A 111 3.48 5.27 4.80
CA LEU A 111 2.68 5.07 3.61
C LEU A 111 2.98 3.69 3.00
N ASP A 112 2.01 3.12 2.31
CA ASP A 112 2.19 1.88 1.56
C ASP A 112 3.05 2.13 0.32
N PRO A 113 4.26 1.56 0.24
CA PRO A 113 5.13 1.76 -0.92
C PRO A 113 4.61 1.05 -2.18
N SER A 114 3.67 0.12 -2.03
CA SER A 114 3.05 -0.62 -3.14
C SER A 114 1.83 0.09 -3.73
N ASN A 115 1.34 1.16 -3.07
CA ASN A 115 0.18 1.92 -3.51
C ASN A 115 0.56 3.35 -3.88
N ILE A 116 0.42 3.70 -5.15
CA ILE A 116 0.70 5.05 -5.65
C ILE A 116 -0.43 6.06 -5.39
N TYR A 117 -1.64 5.57 -5.03
CA TYR A 117 -2.77 6.44 -4.78
C TYR A 117 -2.73 6.98 -3.37
N MET A 118 -2.62 8.29 -3.27
CA MET A 118 -2.51 9.01 -2.00
C MET A 118 -3.45 10.21 -1.99
N CYS A 119 -3.96 10.51 -0.80
CA CYS A 119 -4.64 11.75 -0.51
C CYS A 119 -3.79 12.59 0.43
N ARG A 120 -3.73 13.89 0.19
CA ARG A 120 -3.07 14.83 1.06
C ARG A 120 -4.12 15.61 1.85
N ASP A 121 -4.00 15.55 3.16
CA ASP A 121 -4.64 16.47 4.09
C ASP A 121 -3.72 17.69 4.34
N ILE A 122 -4.14 18.64 5.18
CA ILE A 122 -3.38 19.86 5.48
C ILE A 122 -1.93 19.57 5.89
N ALA A 123 -1.71 18.53 6.68
CA ALA A 123 -0.40 18.21 7.25
C ALA A 123 0.07 16.78 6.99
N THR A 124 -0.78 15.89 6.51
CA THR A 124 -0.50 14.46 6.41
C THR A 124 -0.85 13.90 5.05
N TYR A 125 -0.29 12.73 4.76
CA TYR A 125 -0.64 11.92 3.59
C TYR A 125 -1.20 10.59 4.08
N THR A 126 -2.20 10.09 3.38
CA THR A 126 -2.76 8.75 3.54
C THR A 126 -2.84 8.06 2.20
N ASN A 127 -2.67 6.75 2.17
CA ASN A 127 -3.00 5.98 0.98
C ASN A 127 -4.51 5.80 0.88
N ILE A 128 -5.01 5.65 -0.34
CA ILE A 128 -6.43 5.44 -0.61
C ILE A 128 -6.65 4.22 -1.49
N PHE A 129 -7.81 3.58 -1.34
CA PHE A 129 -8.29 2.53 -2.24
C PHE A 129 -9.81 2.59 -2.36
N ILE A 130 -10.33 1.98 -3.41
CA ILE A 130 -11.76 1.94 -3.72
C ILE A 130 -12.22 0.49 -3.70
N VAL A 131 -13.31 0.22 -2.98
CA VAL A 131 -14.07 -1.02 -3.09
C VAL A 131 -15.23 -0.75 -4.04
N GLU A 132 -15.27 -1.46 -5.18
CA GLU A 132 -16.31 -1.31 -6.20
C GLU A 132 -17.51 -2.20 -5.86
N LYS A 133 -18.74 -1.76 -6.19
CA LYS A 133 -19.95 -2.54 -6.01
C LYS A 133 -20.01 -3.74 -6.97
N GLU A 134 -19.60 -3.50 -8.21
CA GLU A 134 -19.42 -4.51 -9.24
C GLU A 134 -18.14 -4.19 -10.02
N LYS A 135 -17.45 -5.20 -10.52
CA LYS A 135 -16.22 -4.99 -11.27
C LYS A 135 -16.47 -4.10 -12.48
N GLY A 136 -15.92 -2.88 -12.43
CA GLY A 136 -16.05 -1.88 -13.49
C GLY A 136 -17.15 -0.85 -13.27
N ASP A 137 -17.95 -0.94 -12.20
CA ASP A 137 -18.91 0.09 -11.82
C ASP A 137 -18.19 1.24 -11.10
N LYS A 138 -17.84 2.27 -11.86
CA LYS A 138 -17.18 3.47 -11.35
C LYS A 138 -18.14 4.65 -11.14
N GLY A 139 -19.44 4.44 -11.43
CA GLY A 139 -20.40 5.53 -11.56
C GLY A 139 -20.64 6.31 -10.28
N ASP A 140 -20.89 5.63 -9.17
CA ASP A 140 -21.32 6.28 -7.94
C ASP A 140 -20.17 6.71 -7.03
N LEU A 141 -18.99 6.05 -7.12
CA LEU A 141 -17.84 6.33 -6.26
C LEU A 141 -17.15 7.67 -6.57
N TYR A 142 -17.26 8.13 -7.81
CA TYR A 142 -16.70 9.45 -8.22
C TYR A 142 -17.69 10.61 -8.05
N SER A 143 -18.97 10.33 -7.81
CA SER A 143 -20.00 11.36 -7.68
C SER A 143 -20.19 11.88 -6.26
N THR A 144 -19.74 11.15 -5.25
CA THR A 144 -19.91 11.52 -3.85
C THR A 144 -18.61 12.00 -3.24
N SER A 145 -18.51 13.33 -3.17
CA SER A 145 -17.66 14.11 -2.28
C SER A 145 -16.22 13.56 -2.05
N TRP A 146 -15.28 14.15 -2.74
CA TRP A 146 -13.86 14.06 -2.43
C TRP A 146 -13.61 14.31 -0.94
N LYS A 147 -13.33 13.27 -0.20
CA LYS A 147 -12.96 13.36 1.21
C LYS A 147 -11.51 13.88 1.42
N CYS A 148 -10.82 14.13 0.33
CA CYS A 148 -9.50 14.73 0.34
C CYS A 148 -9.64 16.26 0.27
N PHE A 149 -9.53 16.92 1.39
CA PHE A 149 -9.46 18.38 1.51
C PHE A 149 -8.02 18.86 1.71
#